data_c924569f8960e333663c296cf4bc209f
#
_entry.id   c924569f8960e333663c296cf4bc209f
#
_cell.length_a   1.000
_cell.length_b   1.000
_cell.length_c   1.000
_cell.angle_alpha   90.00
_cell.angle_beta   90.00
_cell.angle_gamma   90.00
#
_symmetry.space_group_name_H-M   'P 1'
#
loop_
_entity.id
_entity.type
_entity.pdbx_description
1 polymer ?
#
loop_
_entity_poly.entity_id
_entity_poly.type
_entity_poly.pdbx_seq_one_letter_code
_entity_poly.pdbx_strand_id
1 'polypeptide(L)'
;MISFWLRTWRMGVKNLLLHPLRSLLTVLGIFIGVASVIWLLAIGEGISVAVQKQIEGLGADNIIVRSIQPPSETTSGQRGPSPYGLTRADFERLEETVPTIEKALPVREIRREFRYAGRLLDGRLVGCTPEYADVTRLEIEQGHFITDAELKHNENVCVLAAGTARRLFPYEDPLRRSVLVDKHYYVVVGVTKDRAPSAGIGGSLDSQDYSHDVYIPISTLWSRIGDVVVTRRSGSFEGEIVELNQITLRVSKVSQVLETADVVKNTLAAYHPTADYGVTVPLELLEQARTTRLMFIVFLGIIAAISLVVGGIGIMNIMLATVTERTREIGIR
;
A
#
# COMPACT_ATOMS: atom_id res chain seq x y z
N MET A 1 44.90 16.52 36.48
CA MET A 1 44.24 16.64 35.15
C MET A 1 42.78 17.08 35.28
N ILE A 2 41.97 16.53 36.16
CA ILE A 2 40.54 16.85 36.35
C ILE A 2 40.29 18.33 36.73
N SER A 3 41.13 18.92 37.57
CA SER A 3 40.99 20.32 38.02
C SER A 3 41.24 21.34 36.89
N PHE A 4 42.08 21.01 35.91
CA PHE A 4 42.33 21.85 34.74
C PHE A 4 41.12 21.89 33.82
N TRP A 5 40.50 20.73 33.56
CA TRP A 5 39.28 20.62 32.78
C TRP A 5 38.10 21.36 33.40
N LEU A 6 37.93 21.28 34.71
CA LEU A 6 36.88 22.00 35.43
C LEU A 6 37.07 23.53 35.39
N ARG A 7 38.30 24.02 35.46
CA ARG A 7 38.60 25.46 35.32
C ARG A 7 38.30 25.95 33.90
N THR A 8 38.71 25.19 32.88
CA THR A 8 38.47 25.53 31.48
C THR A 8 36.99 25.57 31.18
N TRP A 9 36.23 24.59 31.68
CA TRP A 9 34.77 24.55 31.57
C TRP A 9 34.09 25.75 32.23
N ARG A 10 34.51 26.09 33.44
CA ARG A 10 33.94 27.23 34.17
C ARG A 10 34.27 28.58 33.50
N MET A 11 35.44 28.73 32.89
CA MET A 11 35.77 29.89 32.07
C MET A 11 34.94 29.96 30.81
N GLY A 12 34.73 28.84 30.11
CA GLY A 12 33.88 28.76 28.92
C GLY A 12 32.44 29.18 29.21
N VAL A 13 31.85 28.64 30.26
CA VAL A 13 30.49 28.99 30.68
C VAL A 13 30.36 30.46 31.07
N LYS A 14 31.37 31.00 31.80
CA LYS A 14 31.41 32.41 32.21
C LYS A 14 31.49 33.34 31.01
N ASN A 15 32.28 33.02 29.98
CA ASN A 15 32.38 33.79 28.75
C ASN A 15 31.07 33.75 27.91
N LEU A 16 30.37 32.64 27.88
CA LEU A 16 29.06 32.52 27.27
C LEU A 16 28.01 33.42 27.96
N LEU A 17 28.08 33.56 29.26
CA LEU A 17 27.18 34.43 30.06
C LEU A 17 27.51 35.92 30.00
N LEU A 18 28.71 36.31 29.57
CA LEU A 18 29.11 37.71 29.39
C LEU A 18 28.45 38.38 28.19
N HIS A 19 28.10 37.59 27.15
CA HIS A 19 27.39 38.07 25.95
C HIS A 19 26.16 37.18 25.65
N PRO A 20 25.12 37.23 26.48
CA PRO A 20 24.05 36.25 26.46
C PRO A 20 23.27 36.23 25.15
N LEU A 21 23.05 37.38 24.53
CA LEU A 21 22.28 37.46 23.28
C LEU A 21 23.02 36.80 22.09
N ARG A 22 24.36 36.95 22.01
CA ARG A 22 25.19 36.37 20.96
C ARG A 22 25.29 34.85 21.14
N SER A 23 25.52 34.41 22.37
CA SER A 23 25.60 32.99 22.70
C SER A 23 24.26 32.27 22.47
N LEU A 24 23.15 32.92 22.84
CA LEU A 24 21.80 32.38 22.58
C LEU A 24 21.52 32.19 21.09
N LEU A 25 21.85 33.22 20.29
CA LEU A 25 21.62 33.16 18.83
C LEU A 25 22.43 32.04 18.14
N THR A 26 23.69 31.85 18.54
CA THR A 26 24.53 30.78 17.97
C THR A 26 24.10 29.40 18.39
N VAL A 27 23.82 29.19 19.68
CA VAL A 27 23.32 27.92 20.21
C VAL A 27 21.96 27.58 19.56
N LEU A 28 21.06 28.58 19.45
CA LEU A 28 19.76 28.42 18.83
C LEU A 28 19.87 28.05 17.34
N GLY A 29 20.79 28.70 16.61
CA GLY A 29 21.00 28.39 15.17
C GLY A 29 21.52 26.97 14.96
N ILE A 30 22.48 26.51 15.76
CA ILE A 30 22.97 25.13 15.70
C ILE A 30 21.89 24.14 16.14
N PHE A 31 21.18 24.45 17.22
CA PHE A 31 20.10 23.60 17.74
C PHE A 31 19.00 23.41 16.73
N ILE A 32 18.49 24.50 16.10
CA ILE A 32 17.46 24.42 15.05
C ILE A 32 17.98 23.61 13.85
N GLY A 33 19.22 23.85 13.41
CA GLY A 33 19.82 23.11 12.31
C GLY A 33 19.88 21.60 12.57
N VAL A 34 20.42 21.20 13.71
CA VAL A 34 20.54 19.78 14.08
C VAL A 34 19.16 19.16 14.33
N ALA A 35 18.28 19.85 15.07
CA ALA A 35 16.93 19.37 15.35
C ALA A 35 16.12 19.15 14.07
N SER A 36 16.20 20.08 13.11
CA SER A 36 15.52 19.96 11.81
C SER A 36 15.98 18.73 11.03
N VAL A 37 17.28 18.45 11.04
CA VAL A 37 17.84 17.26 10.37
C VAL A 37 17.38 15.98 11.03
N ILE A 38 17.42 15.91 12.37
CA ILE A 38 16.96 14.72 13.11
C ILE A 38 15.46 14.48 12.85
N TRP A 39 14.63 15.53 12.88
CA TRP A 39 13.20 15.44 12.60
C TRP A 39 12.92 14.94 11.18
N LEU A 40 13.64 15.49 10.21
CA LEU A 40 13.46 15.13 8.82
C LEU A 40 13.89 13.68 8.55
N LEU A 41 15.00 13.23 9.15
CA LEU A 41 15.42 11.83 9.08
C LEU A 41 14.42 10.88 9.75
N ALA A 42 13.90 11.24 10.92
CA ALA A 42 12.92 10.43 11.63
C ALA A 42 11.61 10.28 10.84
N ILE A 43 11.12 11.37 10.25
CA ILE A 43 9.92 11.34 9.39
C ILE A 43 10.18 10.51 8.13
N GLY A 44 11.31 10.72 7.46
CA GLY A 44 11.67 9.97 6.24
C GLY A 44 11.80 8.47 6.50
N GLU A 45 12.41 8.07 7.62
CA GLU A 45 12.48 6.66 8.03
C GLU A 45 11.10 6.10 8.37
N GLY A 46 10.27 6.83 9.11
CA GLY A 46 8.91 6.41 9.46
C GLY A 46 8.04 6.14 8.23
N ILE A 47 8.07 7.04 7.25
CA ILE A 47 7.34 6.87 5.98
C ILE A 47 7.89 5.67 5.20
N SER A 48 9.22 5.53 5.10
CA SER A 48 9.86 4.42 4.40
C SER A 48 9.46 3.06 4.97
N VAL A 49 9.48 2.92 6.31
CA VAL A 49 9.06 1.68 6.98
C VAL A 49 7.57 1.40 6.77
N ALA A 50 6.72 2.43 6.81
CA ALA A 50 5.29 2.27 6.59
C ALA A 50 4.98 1.79 5.15
N VAL A 51 5.60 2.41 4.14
CA VAL A 51 5.48 2.01 2.73
C VAL A 51 6.02 0.60 2.52
N GLN A 52 7.17 0.27 3.09
CA GLN A 52 7.76 -1.06 2.98
C GLN A 52 6.84 -2.15 3.54
N LYS A 53 6.25 -1.95 4.72
CA LYS A 53 5.28 -2.88 5.31
C LYS A 53 4.03 -3.07 4.44
N GLN A 54 3.54 -2.00 3.81
CA GLN A 54 2.39 -2.10 2.91
C GLN A 54 2.71 -2.94 1.67
N ILE A 55 3.89 -2.75 1.07
CA ILE A 55 4.33 -3.51 -0.11
C ILE A 55 4.62 -4.97 0.27
N GLU A 56 5.25 -5.22 1.42
CA GLU A 56 5.48 -6.58 1.93
C GLU A 56 4.17 -7.34 2.15
N GLY A 57 3.10 -6.64 2.51
CA GLY A 57 1.75 -7.20 2.64
C GLY A 57 1.14 -7.69 1.32
N LEU A 58 1.63 -7.21 0.17
CA LEU A 58 1.22 -7.67 -1.16
C LEU A 58 1.94 -8.96 -1.60
N GLY A 59 3.04 -9.33 -0.92
CA GLY A 59 3.91 -10.44 -1.27
C GLY A 59 4.94 -10.03 -2.35
N ALA A 60 6.23 -10.14 -2.03
CA ALA A 60 7.30 -9.83 -2.97
C ALA A 60 7.44 -10.88 -4.10
N ASP A 61 6.82 -12.03 -3.92
CA ASP A 61 6.75 -13.18 -4.82
C ASP A 61 5.52 -13.13 -5.75
N ASN A 62 4.66 -12.13 -5.60
CA ASN A 62 3.44 -11.99 -6.39
C ASN A 62 3.62 -11.04 -7.58
N ILE A 63 2.90 -11.35 -8.67
CA ILE A 63 2.65 -10.45 -9.80
C ILE A 63 1.15 -10.23 -9.83
N ILE A 64 0.72 -8.98 -9.76
CA ILE A 64 -0.70 -8.62 -9.72
C ILE A 64 -1.07 -7.99 -11.05
N VAL A 65 -1.95 -8.64 -11.79
CA VAL A 65 -2.52 -8.14 -13.05
C VAL A 65 -3.95 -7.69 -12.77
N ARG A 66 -4.31 -6.47 -13.15
CA ARG A 66 -5.65 -5.90 -12.93
C ARG A 66 -6.27 -5.41 -14.22
N SER A 67 -7.57 -5.60 -14.34
CA SER A 67 -8.37 -4.98 -15.39
C SER A 67 -8.48 -3.47 -15.13
N ILE A 68 -8.23 -2.68 -16.17
CA ILE A 68 -8.33 -1.22 -16.15
C ILE A 68 -9.36 -0.82 -17.20
N GLN A 69 -10.34 -0.03 -16.80
CA GLN A 69 -11.31 0.50 -17.73
C GLN A 69 -10.62 1.49 -18.69
N PRO A 70 -10.65 1.24 -20.01
CA PRO A 70 -10.06 2.18 -20.96
C PRO A 70 -10.82 3.52 -20.94
N PRO A 71 -10.15 4.65 -21.23
CA PRO A 71 -10.80 5.95 -21.32
C PRO A 71 -11.95 5.93 -22.32
N SER A 72 -13.06 6.56 -21.96
CA SER A 72 -14.32 6.55 -22.75
C SER A 72 -14.21 7.16 -24.15
N GLU A 73 -13.11 7.80 -24.50
CA GLU A 73 -12.87 8.33 -25.85
C GLU A 73 -12.65 7.25 -26.91
N THR A 74 -12.16 6.09 -26.51
CA THR A 74 -11.94 4.92 -27.39
C THR A 74 -13.23 4.13 -27.67
N THR A 75 -14.27 4.31 -26.87
CA THR A 75 -15.54 3.55 -26.93
C THR A 75 -16.71 4.36 -27.51
N SER A 76 -16.49 5.57 -27.99
CA SER A 76 -17.54 6.51 -28.41
C SER A 76 -18.42 6.08 -29.59
N GLY A 77 -18.32 4.83 -30.06
CA GLY A 77 -19.15 4.27 -31.13
C GLY A 77 -20.08 3.10 -30.74
N GLN A 78 -19.91 2.51 -29.58
CA GLN A 78 -20.69 1.35 -29.15
C GLN A 78 -21.78 1.74 -28.14
N ARG A 79 -23.06 1.59 -28.60
CA ARG A 79 -24.23 1.68 -27.70
C ARG A 79 -24.38 0.34 -26.97
N GLY A 80 -23.81 0.21 -25.80
CA GLY A 80 -23.97 -0.98 -24.94
C GLY A 80 -22.77 -1.20 -24.03
N PRO A 81 -22.87 -2.14 -23.05
CA PRO A 81 -21.76 -2.50 -22.20
C PRO A 81 -20.62 -3.08 -23.04
N SER A 82 -19.47 -2.44 -23.02
CA SER A 82 -18.27 -2.92 -23.71
C SER A 82 -17.50 -3.87 -22.81
N PRO A 83 -17.16 -5.09 -23.25
CA PRO A 83 -16.27 -5.95 -22.50
C PRO A 83 -14.85 -5.36 -22.49
N TYR A 84 -14.19 -5.37 -21.34
CA TYR A 84 -12.81 -4.95 -21.18
C TYR A 84 -12.11 -5.76 -20.09
N GLY A 85 -10.79 -5.68 -20.08
CA GLY A 85 -9.96 -6.27 -19.05
C GLY A 85 -9.72 -7.76 -19.23
N LEU A 86 -9.32 -8.41 -18.16
CA LEU A 86 -8.86 -9.79 -18.13
C LEU A 86 -10.00 -10.78 -18.32
N THR A 87 -9.73 -11.81 -19.11
CA THR A 87 -10.65 -12.91 -19.39
C THR A 87 -10.23 -14.19 -18.66
N ARG A 88 -11.15 -15.17 -18.58
CA ARG A 88 -10.83 -16.52 -18.08
C ARG A 88 -9.81 -17.23 -18.97
N ALA A 89 -9.86 -16.97 -20.28
CA ALA A 89 -8.89 -17.51 -21.22
C ALA A 89 -7.47 -16.98 -20.98
N ASP A 90 -7.34 -15.73 -20.53
CA ASP A 90 -6.03 -15.18 -20.14
C ASP A 90 -5.49 -15.84 -18.88
N PHE A 91 -6.38 -16.10 -17.91
CA PHE A 91 -6.02 -16.82 -16.69
C PHE A 91 -5.50 -18.23 -17.02
N GLU A 92 -6.25 -19.02 -17.78
CA GLU A 92 -5.87 -20.38 -18.20
C GLU A 92 -4.56 -20.36 -19.00
N ARG A 93 -4.41 -19.42 -19.92
CA ARG A 93 -3.18 -19.26 -20.71
C ARG A 93 -1.96 -18.95 -19.86
N LEU A 94 -2.07 -18.03 -18.89
CA LEU A 94 -0.96 -17.68 -18.02
C LEU A 94 -0.56 -18.85 -17.12
N GLU A 95 -1.54 -19.58 -16.57
CA GLU A 95 -1.31 -20.76 -15.74
C GLU A 95 -0.61 -21.89 -16.52
N GLU A 96 -1.03 -22.15 -17.76
CA GLU A 96 -0.49 -23.24 -18.57
C GLU A 96 0.86 -22.89 -19.25
N THR A 97 1.04 -21.62 -19.66
CA THR A 97 2.17 -21.23 -20.50
C THR A 97 3.41 -20.84 -19.68
N VAL A 98 3.25 -20.37 -18.46
CA VAL A 98 4.36 -19.81 -17.66
C VAL A 98 4.77 -20.75 -16.52
N PRO A 99 5.80 -21.58 -16.72
CA PRO A 99 6.16 -22.65 -15.77
C PRO A 99 6.75 -22.15 -14.45
N THR A 100 7.11 -20.87 -14.34
CA THR A 100 7.63 -20.25 -13.12
C THR A 100 6.51 -19.88 -12.14
N ILE A 101 5.26 -19.90 -12.57
CA ILE A 101 4.09 -19.64 -11.73
C ILE A 101 3.81 -20.87 -10.88
N GLU A 102 3.80 -20.69 -9.57
CA GLU A 102 3.44 -21.72 -8.60
C GLU A 102 1.94 -21.80 -8.37
N LYS A 103 1.30 -20.63 -8.26
CA LYS A 103 -0.15 -20.50 -8.06
C LYS A 103 -0.67 -19.32 -8.86
N ALA A 104 -1.80 -19.52 -9.52
CA ALA A 104 -2.53 -18.46 -10.20
C ALA A 104 -3.92 -18.31 -9.55
N LEU A 105 -4.33 -17.07 -9.25
CA LEU A 105 -5.57 -16.78 -8.56
C LEU A 105 -6.43 -15.83 -9.39
N PRO A 106 -7.56 -16.29 -9.90
CA PRO A 106 -8.56 -15.43 -10.51
C PRO A 106 -9.36 -14.75 -9.40
N VAL A 107 -9.56 -13.45 -9.52
CA VAL A 107 -10.36 -12.65 -8.57
C VAL A 107 -11.38 -11.82 -9.33
N ARG A 108 -12.63 -11.91 -8.91
CA ARG A 108 -13.73 -11.08 -9.38
C ARG A 108 -14.25 -10.21 -8.26
N GLU A 109 -14.26 -8.90 -8.44
CA GLU A 109 -14.70 -7.93 -7.44
C GLU A 109 -15.94 -7.18 -7.96
N ILE A 110 -16.98 -7.09 -7.13
CA ILE A 110 -18.22 -6.38 -7.47
C ILE A 110 -18.69 -5.60 -6.24
N ARG A 111 -19.04 -4.34 -6.38
CA ARG A 111 -19.68 -3.60 -5.30
C ARG A 111 -21.13 -4.03 -5.16
N ARG A 112 -21.54 -4.44 -3.94
CA ARG A 112 -22.89 -4.91 -3.63
C ARG A 112 -23.30 -4.46 -2.23
N GLU A 113 -24.62 -4.40 -2.04
CA GLU A 113 -25.25 -4.16 -0.77
C GLU A 113 -25.46 -5.49 -0.03
N PHE A 114 -25.00 -5.56 1.21
CA PHE A 114 -25.18 -6.69 2.11
C PHE A 114 -26.27 -6.37 3.13
N ARG A 115 -27.18 -7.33 3.34
CA ARG A 115 -28.34 -7.15 4.24
C ARG A 115 -28.42 -8.25 5.28
N TYR A 116 -28.62 -7.87 6.52
CA TYR A 116 -28.94 -8.77 7.62
C TYR A 116 -29.82 -8.08 8.64
N ALA A 117 -30.96 -8.70 9.00
CA ALA A 117 -31.89 -8.22 10.05
C ALA A 117 -32.21 -6.71 9.98
N GLY A 118 -32.46 -6.19 8.77
CA GLY A 118 -32.77 -4.78 8.52
C GLY A 118 -31.55 -3.85 8.48
N ARG A 119 -30.33 -4.35 8.70
CA ARG A 119 -29.09 -3.59 8.54
C ARG A 119 -28.60 -3.72 7.11
N LEU A 120 -28.08 -2.61 6.59
CA LEU A 120 -27.56 -2.48 5.24
C LEU A 120 -26.10 -2.05 5.33
N LEU A 121 -25.29 -2.63 4.48
CA LEU A 121 -23.89 -2.27 4.33
C LEU A 121 -23.47 -2.35 2.86
N ASP A 122 -23.01 -1.23 2.32
CA ASP A 122 -22.35 -1.24 1.01
C ASP A 122 -20.91 -1.71 1.17
N GLY A 123 -20.53 -2.70 0.37
CA GLY A 123 -19.21 -3.26 0.43
C GLY A 123 -18.80 -3.93 -0.87
N ARG A 124 -17.69 -4.61 -0.82
CA ARG A 124 -17.11 -5.31 -1.95
C ARG A 124 -17.32 -6.82 -1.81
N LEU A 125 -18.01 -7.40 -2.78
CA LEU A 125 -18.15 -8.84 -2.93
C LEU A 125 -16.96 -9.34 -3.76
N VAL A 126 -16.18 -10.24 -3.18
CA VAL A 126 -14.96 -10.79 -3.78
C VAL A 126 -15.16 -12.27 -4.05
N GLY A 127 -15.25 -12.63 -5.34
CA GLY A 127 -15.21 -14.02 -5.78
C GLY A 127 -13.76 -14.47 -5.90
N CYS A 128 -13.38 -15.51 -5.19
CA CYS A 128 -12.01 -16.01 -5.15
C CYS A 128 -11.95 -17.53 -4.98
N THR A 129 -10.76 -18.08 -5.11
CA THR A 129 -10.45 -19.50 -4.87
C THR A 129 -9.95 -19.73 -3.44
N PRO A 130 -9.89 -20.97 -2.94
CA PRO A 130 -9.39 -21.27 -1.60
C PRO A 130 -7.98 -20.76 -1.31
N GLU A 131 -7.11 -20.77 -2.32
CA GLU A 131 -5.71 -20.34 -2.22
C GLU A 131 -5.55 -18.83 -1.99
N TYR A 132 -6.63 -18.07 -2.17
CA TYR A 132 -6.62 -16.62 -1.98
C TYR A 132 -6.15 -16.22 -0.57
N ALA A 133 -6.59 -16.96 0.45
CA ALA A 133 -6.18 -16.68 1.83
C ALA A 133 -4.66 -16.82 2.02
N ASP A 134 -4.06 -17.86 1.46
CA ASP A 134 -2.63 -18.14 1.57
C ASP A 134 -1.79 -17.07 0.83
N VAL A 135 -2.16 -16.77 -0.42
CA VAL A 135 -1.40 -15.86 -1.27
C VAL A 135 -1.51 -14.41 -0.80
N THR A 136 -2.69 -14.01 -0.32
CA THR A 136 -2.91 -12.66 0.20
C THR A 136 -2.61 -12.53 1.69
N ARG A 137 -2.16 -13.63 2.34
CA ARG A 137 -1.86 -13.70 3.78
C ARG A 137 -3.05 -13.25 4.64
N LEU A 138 -4.25 -13.69 4.23
CA LEU A 138 -5.48 -13.39 4.93
C LEU A 138 -5.63 -14.30 6.15
N GLU A 139 -5.67 -13.72 7.33
CA GLU A 139 -5.84 -14.50 8.57
C GLU A 139 -7.31 -14.62 8.93
N ILE A 140 -7.73 -15.82 9.31
CA ILE A 140 -9.09 -16.11 9.79
C ILE A 140 -9.13 -15.94 11.30
N GLU A 141 -10.12 -15.20 11.80
CA GLU A 141 -10.37 -15.02 13.23
C GLU A 141 -11.29 -16.12 13.77
N GLN A 142 -12.35 -16.45 13.00
CA GLN A 142 -13.36 -17.42 13.40
C GLN A 142 -13.79 -18.25 12.20
N GLY A 143 -14.06 -19.54 12.41
CA GLY A 143 -14.50 -20.44 11.34
C GLY A 143 -13.38 -20.88 10.41
N HIS A 144 -13.68 -20.97 9.12
CA HIS A 144 -12.73 -21.34 8.06
C HIS A 144 -12.89 -20.45 6.83
N PHE A 145 -11.87 -20.42 5.96
CA PHE A 145 -11.97 -19.84 4.64
C PHE A 145 -12.62 -20.80 3.65
N ILE A 146 -12.96 -20.31 2.47
CA ILE A 146 -13.54 -21.11 1.38
C ILE A 146 -12.70 -22.36 1.14
N THR A 147 -13.37 -23.51 1.01
CA THR A 147 -12.75 -24.82 0.75
C THR A 147 -12.94 -25.25 -0.70
N ASP A 148 -12.10 -26.20 -1.16
CA ASP A 148 -12.24 -26.79 -2.51
C ASP A 148 -13.59 -27.46 -2.74
N ALA A 149 -14.17 -28.07 -1.70
CA ALA A 149 -15.48 -28.69 -1.77
C ALA A 149 -16.59 -27.66 -2.05
N GLU A 150 -16.58 -26.54 -1.31
CA GLU A 150 -17.53 -25.43 -1.48
C GLU A 150 -17.40 -24.78 -2.84
N LEU A 151 -16.15 -24.62 -3.34
CA LEU A 151 -15.88 -24.11 -4.69
C LEU A 151 -16.43 -25.06 -5.76
N LYS A 152 -16.16 -26.35 -5.68
CA LYS A 152 -16.61 -27.36 -6.66
C LYS A 152 -18.11 -27.53 -6.70
N HIS A 153 -18.79 -27.44 -5.55
CA HIS A 153 -20.24 -27.60 -5.46
C HIS A 153 -21.02 -26.29 -5.65
N ASN A 154 -20.35 -25.16 -5.93
CA ASN A 154 -20.97 -23.84 -6.05
C ASN A 154 -21.84 -23.51 -4.83
N GLU A 155 -21.33 -23.79 -3.64
CA GLU A 155 -22.08 -23.57 -2.41
C GLU A 155 -22.28 -22.08 -2.11
N ASN A 156 -23.44 -21.74 -1.56
CA ASN A 156 -23.76 -20.36 -1.19
C ASN A 156 -23.17 -20.08 0.22
N VAL A 157 -21.86 -20.04 0.32
CA VAL A 157 -21.14 -19.69 1.55
C VAL A 157 -20.41 -18.38 1.41
N CYS A 158 -20.18 -17.69 2.52
CA CYS A 158 -19.40 -16.46 2.53
C CYS A 158 -18.50 -16.36 3.77
N VAL A 159 -17.38 -15.67 3.58
CA VAL A 159 -16.48 -15.27 4.66
C VAL A 159 -16.54 -13.75 4.78
N LEU A 160 -16.79 -13.24 5.97
CA LEU A 160 -16.95 -11.80 6.21
C LEU A 160 -15.61 -11.18 6.64
N ALA A 161 -15.30 -10.00 6.13
CA ALA A 161 -14.25 -9.18 6.74
C ALA A 161 -14.67 -8.73 8.15
N ALA A 162 -13.71 -8.54 9.05
CA ALA A 162 -13.99 -8.16 10.45
C ALA A 162 -14.87 -6.91 10.57
N GLY A 163 -14.65 -5.89 9.72
CA GLY A 163 -15.49 -4.68 9.71
C GLY A 163 -16.93 -4.95 9.27
N THR A 164 -17.12 -5.81 8.26
CA THR A 164 -18.45 -6.28 7.81
C THR A 164 -19.16 -7.03 8.92
N ALA A 165 -18.46 -7.98 9.57
CA ALA A 165 -19.00 -8.75 10.66
C ALA A 165 -19.46 -7.85 11.83
N ARG A 166 -18.63 -6.92 12.27
CA ARG A 166 -18.99 -5.97 13.34
C ARG A 166 -20.18 -5.08 13.00
N ARG A 167 -20.35 -4.68 11.74
CA ARG A 167 -21.48 -3.80 11.33
C ARG A 167 -22.78 -4.56 11.16
N LEU A 168 -22.75 -5.76 10.58
CA LEU A 168 -23.96 -6.56 10.37
C LEU A 168 -24.38 -7.32 11.64
N PHE A 169 -23.41 -7.79 12.44
CA PHE A 169 -23.62 -8.62 13.63
C PHE A 169 -23.00 -8.01 14.90
N PRO A 170 -23.36 -6.79 15.35
CA PRO A 170 -22.70 -6.13 16.49
C PRO A 170 -22.86 -6.86 17.83
N TYR A 171 -23.88 -7.72 17.97
CA TYR A 171 -24.22 -8.37 19.24
C TYR A 171 -24.46 -9.89 19.09
N GLU A 172 -24.25 -10.42 17.89
CA GLU A 172 -24.52 -11.83 17.59
C GLU A 172 -23.28 -12.48 16.95
N ASP A 173 -23.13 -13.79 17.13
CA ASP A 173 -22.15 -14.56 16.40
C ASP A 173 -22.57 -14.65 14.91
N PRO A 174 -21.74 -14.20 13.98
CA PRO A 174 -22.04 -14.25 12.56
C PRO A 174 -22.00 -15.66 11.97
N LEU A 175 -21.30 -16.60 12.60
CA LEU A 175 -21.15 -17.97 12.07
C LEU A 175 -22.49 -18.67 11.91
N ARG A 176 -22.66 -19.36 10.77
CA ARG A 176 -23.89 -20.08 10.38
C ARG A 176 -25.12 -19.18 10.21
N ARG A 177 -24.98 -17.87 10.23
CA ARG A 177 -26.06 -16.93 9.86
C ARG A 177 -26.06 -16.72 8.36
N SER A 178 -27.21 -16.32 7.80
CA SER A 178 -27.37 -16.07 6.37
C SER A 178 -27.41 -14.58 6.10
N VAL A 179 -26.52 -14.12 5.25
CA VAL A 179 -26.47 -12.72 4.74
C VAL A 179 -27.08 -12.69 3.35
N LEU A 180 -27.95 -11.75 3.11
CA LEU A 180 -28.54 -11.51 1.79
C LEU A 180 -27.62 -10.59 0.98
N VAL A 181 -27.18 -11.07 -0.18
CA VAL A 181 -26.43 -10.33 -1.18
C VAL A 181 -27.22 -10.34 -2.47
N ASP A 182 -27.62 -9.19 -2.96
CA ASP A 182 -28.56 -9.05 -4.08
C ASP A 182 -29.88 -9.83 -3.83
N LYS A 183 -29.99 -11.00 -4.43
CA LYS A 183 -31.18 -11.88 -4.36
C LYS A 183 -30.89 -13.23 -3.72
N HIS A 184 -29.64 -13.47 -3.32
CA HIS A 184 -29.18 -14.76 -2.84
C HIS A 184 -28.74 -14.69 -1.37
N TYR A 185 -29.09 -15.71 -0.62
CA TYR A 185 -28.62 -15.90 0.76
C TYR A 185 -27.34 -16.69 0.76
N TYR A 186 -26.34 -16.20 1.51
CA TYR A 186 -25.05 -16.84 1.73
C TYR A 186 -24.88 -17.15 3.21
N VAL A 187 -24.47 -18.36 3.53
CA VAL A 187 -24.20 -18.78 4.91
C VAL A 187 -22.80 -18.35 5.29
N VAL A 188 -22.65 -17.68 6.43
CA VAL A 188 -21.37 -17.26 6.95
C VAL A 188 -20.62 -18.46 7.53
N VAL A 189 -19.46 -18.79 6.94
CA VAL A 189 -18.59 -19.90 7.36
C VAL A 189 -17.33 -19.43 8.07
N GLY A 190 -16.96 -18.16 7.93
CA GLY A 190 -15.81 -17.59 8.59
C GLY A 190 -15.84 -16.09 8.69
N VAL A 191 -14.94 -15.57 9.56
CA VAL A 191 -14.68 -14.14 9.73
C VAL A 191 -13.18 -13.92 9.68
N THR A 192 -12.71 -12.95 8.91
CA THR A 192 -11.28 -12.61 8.83
C THR A 192 -10.87 -11.68 9.96
N LYS A 193 -9.58 -11.66 10.28
CA LYS A 193 -9.00 -10.61 11.11
C LYS A 193 -9.03 -9.26 10.38
N ASP A 194 -8.89 -8.17 11.15
CA ASP A 194 -8.74 -6.83 10.56
C ASP A 194 -7.49 -6.77 9.68
N ARG A 195 -7.69 -6.30 8.46
CA ARG A 195 -6.61 -6.06 7.50
C ARG A 195 -6.42 -4.54 7.32
N ALA A 196 -5.17 -4.09 7.42
CA ALA A 196 -4.87 -2.70 7.14
C ALA A 196 -5.23 -2.35 5.68
N PRO A 197 -5.85 -1.17 5.44
CA PRO A 197 -6.11 -0.71 4.08
C PRO A 197 -4.79 -0.59 3.29
N SER A 198 -4.80 -1.00 2.04
CA SER A 198 -3.65 -0.76 1.16
C SER A 198 -3.72 0.67 0.60
N ALA A 199 -2.62 1.40 0.70
CA ALA A 199 -2.49 2.63 -0.07
C ALA A 199 -2.37 2.30 -1.56
N GLY A 200 -2.97 3.14 -2.42
CA GLY A 200 -2.76 3.03 -3.86
C GLY A 200 -1.28 3.21 -4.18
N ILE A 201 -0.68 2.24 -4.85
CA ILE A 201 0.75 2.24 -5.17
C ILE A 201 0.92 2.00 -6.67
N GLY A 202 1.77 2.80 -7.32
CA GLY A 202 2.19 2.56 -8.69
C GLY A 202 1.15 2.85 -9.78
N GLY A 203 0.09 3.62 -9.49
CA GLY A 203 -0.90 4.05 -10.49
C GLY A 203 -1.87 2.97 -10.99
N SER A 204 -1.57 1.69 -10.77
CA SER A 204 -2.41 0.55 -11.15
C SER A 204 -3.14 -0.10 -9.97
N LEU A 205 -2.75 0.23 -8.75
CA LEU A 205 -3.41 -0.23 -7.52
C LEU A 205 -4.11 0.96 -6.86
N ASP A 206 -5.42 0.97 -6.90
CA ASP A 206 -6.23 1.90 -6.11
C ASP A 206 -6.10 1.61 -4.62
N SER A 207 -6.24 2.65 -3.80
CA SER A 207 -6.38 2.48 -2.35
C SER A 207 -7.58 1.61 -2.05
N GLN A 208 -7.38 0.47 -1.40
CA GLN A 208 -8.44 -0.48 -1.08
C GLN A 208 -8.65 -0.59 0.42
N ASP A 209 -9.90 -0.39 0.83
CA ASP A 209 -10.36 -0.69 2.18
C ASP A 209 -10.97 -2.10 2.18
N TYR A 210 -10.26 -3.05 2.78
CA TYR A 210 -10.68 -4.44 2.89
C TYR A 210 -11.66 -4.69 4.05
N SER A 211 -11.95 -3.69 4.86
CA SER A 211 -12.80 -3.85 6.06
C SER A 211 -14.25 -4.19 5.72
N HIS A 212 -14.71 -3.85 4.51
CA HIS A 212 -16.07 -4.08 4.05
C HIS A 212 -16.19 -5.17 2.99
N ASP A 213 -15.23 -6.09 2.94
CA ASP A 213 -15.24 -7.21 2.02
C ASP A 213 -16.14 -8.35 2.49
N VAL A 214 -16.71 -9.06 1.51
CA VAL A 214 -17.35 -10.36 1.66
C VAL A 214 -16.78 -11.29 0.60
N TYR A 215 -16.18 -12.39 1.02
CA TYR A 215 -15.55 -13.36 0.15
C TYR A 215 -16.52 -14.52 -0.12
N ILE A 216 -16.67 -14.92 -1.37
CA ILE A 216 -17.48 -16.06 -1.82
C ILE A 216 -16.70 -16.91 -2.82
N PRO A 217 -17.05 -18.19 -3.03
CA PRO A 217 -16.45 -19.00 -4.08
C PRO A 217 -16.65 -18.32 -5.45
N ILE A 218 -15.59 -18.21 -6.25
CA ILE A 218 -15.67 -17.56 -7.56
C ILE A 218 -16.64 -18.28 -8.51
N SER A 219 -16.72 -19.59 -8.41
CA SER A 219 -17.67 -20.41 -9.17
C SER A 219 -19.13 -20.07 -8.83
N THR A 220 -19.43 -19.82 -7.56
CA THR A 220 -20.74 -19.36 -7.08
C THR A 220 -21.05 -17.96 -7.61
N LEU A 221 -20.07 -17.05 -7.60
CA LEU A 221 -20.23 -15.70 -8.14
C LEU A 221 -20.60 -15.77 -9.64
N TRP A 222 -19.86 -16.53 -10.43
CA TRP A 222 -20.14 -16.70 -11.86
C TRP A 222 -21.51 -17.32 -12.14
N SER A 223 -21.92 -18.32 -11.36
CA SER A 223 -23.20 -19.00 -11.57
C SER A 223 -24.42 -18.20 -11.11
N ARG A 224 -24.30 -17.33 -10.09
CA ARG A 224 -25.42 -16.60 -9.49
C ARG A 224 -25.52 -15.16 -9.95
N ILE A 225 -24.41 -14.49 -10.18
CA ILE A 225 -24.36 -13.05 -10.50
C ILE A 225 -23.95 -12.82 -11.94
N GLY A 226 -22.99 -13.61 -12.46
CA GLY A 226 -22.47 -13.51 -13.82
C GLY A 226 -21.47 -12.37 -14.01
N ASP A 227 -21.13 -12.12 -15.29
CA ASP A 227 -20.05 -11.19 -15.68
C ASP A 227 -20.55 -9.77 -15.94
N VAL A 228 -21.86 -9.60 -16.13
CA VAL A 228 -22.49 -8.31 -16.45
C VAL A 228 -22.87 -7.56 -15.19
N VAL A 229 -22.25 -6.43 -14.96
CA VAL A 229 -22.61 -5.51 -13.88
C VAL A 229 -23.33 -4.31 -14.47
N VAL A 230 -24.60 -4.15 -14.12
CA VAL A 230 -25.38 -2.98 -14.53
C VAL A 230 -25.51 -2.04 -13.32
N THR A 231 -24.86 -0.90 -13.41
CA THR A 231 -24.99 0.17 -12.40
C THR A 231 -26.00 1.21 -12.91
N ARG A 232 -27.13 1.33 -12.20
CA ARG A 232 -28.12 2.39 -12.47
C ARG A 232 -27.74 3.61 -11.66
N ARG A 233 -27.26 4.66 -12.32
CA ARG A 233 -27.21 6.02 -11.75
C ARG A 233 -28.32 6.84 -12.39
N SER A 234 -28.87 7.81 -11.64
CA SER A 234 -29.98 8.66 -12.03
C SER A 234 -29.87 9.15 -13.49
N GLY A 235 -30.59 8.50 -14.41
CA GLY A 235 -30.68 8.87 -15.83
C GLY A 235 -29.68 8.20 -16.81
N SER A 236 -28.71 7.39 -16.34
CA SER A 236 -27.80 6.65 -17.19
C SER A 236 -27.75 5.16 -16.84
N PHE A 237 -27.71 4.32 -17.87
CA PHE A 237 -27.44 2.90 -17.75
C PHE A 237 -25.96 2.69 -18.10
N GLU A 238 -25.15 2.40 -17.11
CA GLU A 238 -23.77 2.04 -17.28
C GLU A 238 -23.64 0.55 -17.03
N GLY A 239 -23.36 -0.22 -18.09
CA GLY A 239 -23.15 -1.66 -17.98
C GLY A 239 -21.68 -1.96 -18.25
N GLU A 240 -21.08 -2.73 -17.38
CA GLU A 240 -19.71 -3.24 -17.53
C GLU A 240 -19.76 -4.76 -17.71
N ILE A 241 -18.98 -5.28 -18.65
CA ILE A 241 -18.74 -6.70 -18.81
C ILE A 241 -17.28 -6.94 -18.49
N VAL A 242 -17.02 -7.52 -17.32
CA VAL A 242 -15.67 -7.86 -16.88
C VAL A 242 -15.72 -9.27 -16.33
N GLU A 243 -14.91 -10.18 -16.85
CA GLU A 243 -14.85 -11.57 -16.38
C GLU A 243 -14.01 -11.69 -15.11
N LEU A 244 -12.85 -11.04 -15.11
CA LEU A 244 -11.92 -11.01 -13.98
C LEU A 244 -11.45 -9.57 -13.72
N ASN A 245 -11.47 -9.15 -12.47
CA ASN A 245 -10.92 -7.85 -12.08
C ASN A 245 -9.42 -7.94 -11.83
N GLN A 246 -8.95 -9.11 -11.39
CA GLN A 246 -7.56 -9.32 -11.05
C GLN A 246 -7.16 -10.78 -11.25
N ILE A 247 -5.94 -10.97 -11.72
CA ILE A 247 -5.23 -12.25 -11.66
C ILE A 247 -3.99 -12.01 -10.81
N THR A 248 -3.85 -12.76 -9.72
CA THR A 248 -2.64 -12.74 -8.88
C THR A 248 -1.85 -13.99 -9.16
N LEU A 249 -0.61 -13.82 -9.58
CA LEU A 249 0.30 -14.90 -9.91
C LEU A 249 1.40 -14.96 -8.85
N ARG A 250 1.54 -16.10 -8.19
CA ARG A 250 2.64 -16.36 -7.27
C ARG A 250 3.75 -17.08 -7.99
N VAL A 251 4.96 -16.54 -7.91
CA VAL A 251 6.16 -17.09 -8.55
C VAL A 251 6.93 -17.91 -7.51
N SER A 252 7.43 -19.09 -7.92
CA SER A 252 8.15 -20.03 -7.04
C SER A 252 9.39 -19.42 -6.39
N LYS A 253 10.06 -18.49 -7.06
CA LYS A 253 11.29 -17.84 -6.57
C LYS A 253 11.24 -16.32 -6.80
N VAL A 254 11.53 -15.56 -5.76
CA VAL A 254 11.56 -14.09 -5.81
C VAL A 254 12.54 -13.58 -6.89
N SER A 255 13.67 -14.28 -7.13
CA SER A 255 14.63 -13.90 -8.16
C SER A 255 14.11 -13.99 -9.59
N GLN A 256 13.03 -14.75 -9.83
CA GLN A 256 12.43 -14.93 -11.16
C GLN A 256 11.21 -14.04 -11.39
N VAL A 257 10.78 -13.27 -10.37
CA VAL A 257 9.55 -12.47 -10.45
C VAL A 257 9.60 -11.45 -11.58
N LEU A 258 10.73 -10.75 -11.75
CA LEU A 258 10.87 -9.71 -12.78
C LEU A 258 10.84 -10.32 -14.20
N GLU A 259 11.59 -11.40 -14.42
CA GLU A 259 11.57 -12.11 -15.72
C GLU A 259 10.18 -12.66 -16.02
N THR A 260 9.54 -13.26 -15.01
CA THR A 260 8.16 -13.78 -15.15
C THR A 260 7.18 -12.66 -15.46
N ALA A 261 7.33 -11.50 -14.80
CA ALA A 261 6.48 -10.34 -15.07
C ALA A 261 6.60 -9.83 -16.50
N ASP A 262 7.81 -9.84 -17.08
CA ASP A 262 8.03 -9.46 -18.47
C ASP A 262 7.40 -10.47 -19.44
N VAL A 263 7.46 -11.76 -19.13
CA VAL A 263 6.76 -12.80 -19.92
C VAL A 263 5.25 -12.59 -19.84
N VAL A 264 4.70 -12.33 -18.66
CA VAL A 264 3.26 -12.05 -18.47
C VAL A 264 2.84 -10.81 -19.24
N LYS A 265 3.60 -9.69 -19.15
CA LYS A 265 3.34 -8.45 -19.91
C LYS A 265 3.30 -8.71 -21.42
N ASN A 266 4.30 -9.43 -21.94
CA ASN A 266 4.40 -9.75 -23.37
C ASN A 266 3.28 -10.68 -23.83
N THR A 267 2.90 -11.68 -23.03
CA THR A 267 1.82 -12.59 -23.32
C THR A 267 0.50 -11.83 -23.42
N LEU A 268 0.19 -11.00 -22.41
CA LEU A 268 -1.05 -10.22 -22.41
C LEU A 268 -1.10 -9.17 -23.53
N ALA A 269 0.02 -8.50 -23.82
CA ALA A 269 0.09 -7.51 -24.89
C ALA A 269 -0.27 -8.07 -26.28
N ALA A 270 -0.03 -9.36 -26.50
CA ALA A 270 -0.40 -10.03 -27.76
C ALA A 270 -1.92 -10.18 -27.93
N TYR A 271 -2.69 -10.24 -26.85
CA TYR A 271 -4.13 -10.47 -26.85
C TYR A 271 -4.97 -9.25 -26.46
N HIS A 272 -4.35 -8.23 -25.85
CA HIS A 272 -4.98 -6.98 -25.42
C HIS A 272 -4.41 -5.79 -26.19
N PRO A 273 -4.89 -5.51 -27.42
CA PRO A 273 -4.41 -4.37 -28.21
C PRO A 273 -4.81 -3.01 -27.60
N THR A 274 -5.87 -2.97 -26.82
CA THR A 274 -6.25 -1.84 -25.98
C THR A 274 -5.62 -2.06 -24.60
N ALA A 275 -4.88 -1.09 -24.08
CA ALA A 275 -4.25 -1.20 -22.77
C ALA A 275 -5.31 -1.18 -21.64
N ASP A 276 -6.10 -2.25 -21.57
CA ASP A 276 -7.21 -2.45 -20.62
C ASP A 276 -6.80 -3.30 -19.39
N TYR A 277 -5.51 -3.48 -19.20
CA TYR A 277 -4.93 -4.15 -18.04
C TYR A 277 -3.70 -3.41 -17.52
N GLY A 278 -3.36 -3.64 -16.24
CA GLY A 278 -2.15 -3.14 -15.61
C GLY A 278 -1.43 -4.26 -14.85
N VAL A 279 -0.12 -4.31 -14.99
CA VAL A 279 0.72 -5.28 -14.26
C VAL A 279 1.47 -4.54 -13.16
N THR A 280 1.29 -4.98 -11.94
CA THR A 280 1.99 -4.44 -10.76
C THR A 280 2.86 -5.52 -10.15
N VAL A 281 4.12 -5.23 -9.99
CA VAL A 281 5.10 -6.11 -9.37
C VAL A 281 5.54 -5.51 -8.04
N PRO A 282 5.08 -6.03 -6.89
CA PRO A 282 5.44 -5.48 -5.57
C PRO A 282 6.96 -5.42 -5.34
N LEU A 283 7.72 -6.36 -5.91
CA LEU A 283 9.17 -6.36 -5.83
C LEU A 283 9.80 -5.11 -6.50
N GLU A 284 9.33 -4.71 -7.68
CA GLU A 284 9.78 -3.46 -8.34
C GLU A 284 9.51 -2.24 -7.45
N LEU A 285 8.34 -2.21 -6.83
CA LEU A 285 7.96 -1.12 -5.93
C LEU A 285 8.85 -1.05 -4.68
N LEU A 286 9.25 -2.22 -4.13
CA LEU A 286 10.20 -2.29 -3.02
C LEU A 286 11.59 -1.75 -3.41
N GLU A 287 12.08 -2.11 -4.58
CA GLU A 287 13.36 -1.63 -5.09
C GLU A 287 13.33 -0.12 -5.37
N GLN A 288 12.24 0.37 -5.96
CA GLN A 288 12.03 1.80 -6.16
C GLN A 288 11.94 2.57 -4.84
N ALA A 289 11.25 2.03 -3.84
CA ALA A 289 11.17 2.62 -2.50
C ALA A 289 12.55 2.70 -1.83
N ARG A 290 13.38 1.65 -1.96
CA ARG A 290 14.76 1.63 -1.47
C ARG A 290 15.64 2.68 -2.15
N THR A 291 15.56 2.80 -3.46
CA THR A 291 16.31 3.79 -4.24
C THR A 291 15.90 5.20 -3.88
N THR A 292 14.60 5.45 -3.78
CA THR A 292 14.04 6.75 -3.36
C THR A 292 14.52 7.11 -1.96
N ARG A 293 14.53 6.15 -1.01
CA ARG A 293 15.05 6.35 0.34
C ARG A 293 16.53 6.77 0.33
N LEU A 294 17.36 6.11 -0.47
CA LEU A 294 18.78 6.49 -0.60
C LEU A 294 18.94 7.92 -1.13
N MET A 295 18.16 8.31 -2.13
CA MET A 295 18.17 9.69 -2.64
C MET A 295 17.79 10.70 -1.54
N PHE A 296 16.77 10.42 -0.74
CA PHE A 296 16.40 11.27 0.39
C PHE A 296 17.52 11.37 1.44
N ILE A 297 18.17 10.27 1.79
CA ILE A 297 19.28 10.27 2.77
C ILE A 297 20.43 11.15 2.26
N VAL A 298 20.81 11.04 0.98
CA VAL A 298 21.86 11.87 0.39
C VAL A 298 21.45 13.34 0.38
N PHE A 299 20.24 13.66 -0.05
CA PHE A 299 19.71 15.03 -0.09
C PHE A 299 19.69 15.67 1.30
N LEU A 300 19.20 14.93 2.31
CA LEU A 300 19.19 15.38 3.70
C LEU A 300 20.60 15.56 4.26
N GLY A 301 21.53 14.67 3.89
CA GLY A 301 22.94 14.80 4.24
C GLY A 301 23.57 16.09 3.71
N ILE A 302 23.24 16.50 2.50
CA ILE A 302 23.69 17.76 1.91
C ILE A 302 23.12 18.96 2.69
N ILE A 303 21.84 18.96 3.02
CA ILE A 303 21.20 20.01 3.82
C ILE A 303 21.85 20.12 5.20
N ALA A 304 22.11 18.96 5.83
CA ALA A 304 22.81 18.92 7.10
C ALA A 304 24.23 19.52 7.04
N ALA A 305 24.98 19.19 5.98
CA ALA A 305 26.32 19.72 5.75
C ALA A 305 26.28 21.25 5.55
N ILE A 306 25.33 21.76 4.77
CA ILE A 306 25.15 23.22 4.58
C ILE A 306 24.83 23.90 5.91
N SER A 307 23.89 23.34 6.68
CA SER A 307 23.51 23.88 8.00
C SER A 307 24.69 23.91 8.97
N LEU A 308 25.53 22.86 8.95
CA LEU A 308 26.75 22.80 9.78
C LEU A 308 27.77 23.86 9.37
N VAL A 309 27.98 24.07 8.07
CA VAL A 309 28.88 25.11 7.54
C VAL A 309 28.40 26.51 7.93
N VAL A 310 27.10 26.78 7.79
CA VAL A 310 26.51 28.08 8.19
C VAL A 310 26.67 28.31 9.70
N GLY A 311 26.42 27.27 10.52
CA GLY A 311 26.65 27.30 11.94
C GLY A 311 28.14 27.56 12.29
N GLY A 312 29.06 26.89 11.57
CA GLY A 312 30.49 27.06 11.70
C GLY A 312 30.98 28.49 11.38
N ILE A 313 30.45 29.10 10.31
CA ILE A 313 30.70 30.50 9.95
C ILE A 313 30.20 31.46 11.05
N GLY A 314 29.03 31.15 11.63
CA GLY A 314 28.52 31.91 12.79
C GLY A 314 29.47 31.90 13.98
N ILE A 315 30.00 30.72 14.33
CA ILE A 315 30.99 30.57 15.39
C ILE A 315 32.29 31.30 15.04
N MET A 316 32.77 31.17 13.81
CA MET A 316 33.99 31.85 13.34
C MET A 316 33.87 33.36 13.46
N ASN A 317 32.75 33.95 13.01
CA ASN A 317 32.52 35.40 13.13
C ASN A 317 32.52 35.89 14.59
N ILE A 318 31.99 35.10 15.52
CA ILE A 318 31.99 35.42 16.94
C ILE A 318 33.39 35.34 17.51
N MET A 319 34.16 34.30 17.18
CA MET A 319 35.55 34.17 17.60
C MET A 319 36.41 35.31 17.09
N LEU A 320 36.26 35.68 15.81
CA LEU A 320 36.98 36.80 15.20
C LEU A 320 36.68 38.14 15.91
N ALA A 321 35.41 38.43 16.18
CA ALA A 321 35.00 39.62 16.93
C ALA A 321 35.59 39.64 18.33
N THR A 322 35.62 38.50 19.03
CA THR A 322 36.15 38.39 20.38
C THR A 322 37.68 38.57 20.40
N VAL A 323 38.40 38.06 19.40
CA VAL A 323 39.83 38.23 19.25
C VAL A 323 40.19 39.68 18.92
N THR A 324 39.46 40.32 18.00
CA THR A 324 39.67 41.74 17.63
C THR A 324 39.40 42.70 18.79
N GLU A 325 38.41 42.46 19.64
CA GLU A 325 38.17 43.25 20.85
C GLU A 325 39.30 43.11 21.86
N ARG A 326 39.99 41.94 21.94
CA ARG A 326 41.08 41.69 22.88
C ARG A 326 42.48 41.95 22.32
N THR A 327 42.64 42.23 21.03
CA THR A 327 43.95 42.52 20.45
C THR A 327 44.63 43.73 21.07
N ARG A 328 43.88 44.70 21.57
CA ARG A 328 44.39 45.85 22.29
C ARG A 328 44.92 45.50 23.69
N GLU A 329 44.39 44.49 24.35
CA GLU A 329 44.85 43.97 25.63
C GLU A 329 46.05 43.01 25.48
N ILE A 330 46.14 42.29 24.39
CA ILE A 330 47.20 41.32 24.06
C ILE A 330 48.45 42.05 23.54
N GLY A 331 48.28 43.18 22.84
CA GLY A 331 49.39 43.96 22.32
C GLY A 331 50.10 44.89 23.31
N ILE A 332 49.58 45.03 24.53
CA ILE A 332 50.13 45.83 25.59
C ILE A 332 50.97 44.99 26.62
N ARG A 333 50.95 43.66 26.51
CA ARG A 333 51.77 42.71 27.25
C ARG A 333 52.89 42.18 26.37
#